data_ea97c0fa00e80c95e112c8ac5b896b2d
#
_entry.id   ea97c0fa00e80c95e112c8ac5b896b2d
#
_cell.length_a   1.000
_cell.length_b   1.000
_cell.length_c   1.000
_cell.angle_alpha   90.00
_cell.angle_beta   90.00
_cell.angle_gamma   90.00
#
_symmetry.space_group_name_H-M   'P 1'
#
loop_
_entity.id
_entity.type
_entity.pdbx_description
1 polymer ?
#
loop_
_entity_poly.entity_id
_entity_poly.type
_entity_poly.pdbx_seq_one_letter_code
_entity_poly.pdbx_strand_id
1 'polypeptide(L)'
;MSTVDLGEDLGIESSTELKNRLAPLLAAADPLTLDASRVGRIHTAAMQVLCAFVQARRGAGLQTEFSGSTATFTDAARLLGVTQALGLAVPHDNLKSVENAA
;
A
#
# COMPACT_ATOMS: atom_id res chain seq x y z
N MET A 1 6.71 15.19 -8.16
CA MET A 1 6.44 13.95 -7.40
C MET A 1 6.05 14.30 -5.98
N SER A 2 4.98 13.72 -5.48
CA SER A 2 4.49 13.97 -4.15
C SER A 2 4.69 12.75 -3.27
N THR A 3 4.98 12.99 -1.99
CA THR A 3 5.17 11.91 -1.02
C THR A 3 4.22 12.11 0.16
N VAL A 4 3.55 11.02 0.55
CA VAL A 4 2.65 11.02 1.71
C VAL A 4 3.22 10.08 2.75
N ASP A 5 3.46 10.61 3.95
CA ASP A 5 3.90 9.80 5.09
C ASP A 5 2.66 9.14 5.70
N LEU A 6 2.63 7.81 5.68
CA LEU A 6 1.50 7.06 6.23
C LEU A 6 1.48 7.06 7.77
N GLY A 7 2.61 7.41 8.39
CA GLY A 7 2.70 7.45 9.83
C GLY A 7 2.99 6.10 10.46
N GLU A 8 2.93 6.06 11.78
CA GLU A 8 3.30 4.87 12.54
C GLU A 8 2.10 3.96 12.85
N ASP A 9 0.95 4.54 13.05
CA ASP A 9 -0.23 3.81 13.52
C ASP A 9 -1.37 3.95 12.52
N LEU A 10 -1.63 2.85 11.81
CA LEU A 10 -2.77 2.73 10.90
C LEU A 10 -3.81 1.78 11.49
N GLY A 11 -4.20 2.04 12.72
CA GLY A 11 -5.23 1.27 13.40
C GLY A 11 -6.62 1.54 12.81
N ILE A 12 -7.62 0.88 13.40
CA ILE A 12 -8.99 0.97 12.88
C ILE A 12 -9.51 2.42 12.90
N GLU A 13 -9.13 3.19 13.92
CA GLU A 13 -9.58 4.57 14.04
C GLU A 13 -8.94 5.48 13.00
N SER A 14 -7.76 5.10 12.53
CA SER A 14 -7.03 5.90 11.54
C SER A 14 -7.50 5.67 10.11
N SER A 15 -8.30 4.64 9.87
CA SER A 15 -8.69 4.30 8.50
C SER A 15 -9.51 5.39 7.82
N THR A 16 -10.43 6.02 8.55
CA THR A 16 -11.23 7.12 8.02
C THR A 16 -10.36 8.35 7.74
N GLU A 17 -9.49 8.68 8.66
CA GLU A 17 -8.56 9.79 8.48
C GLU A 17 -7.66 9.55 7.27
N LEU A 18 -7.14 8.34 7.14
CA LEU A 18 -6.32 7.96 5.99
C LEU A 18 -7.10 8.15 4.69
N LYS A 19 -8.33 7.66 4.64
CA LYS A 19 -9.18 7.83 3.48
C LYS A 19 -9.37 9.31 3.13
N ASN A 20 -9.61 10.14 4.12
CA ASN A 20 -9.80 11.57 3.91
C ASN A 20 -8.53 12.25 3.42
N ARG A 21 -7.36 11.82 3.90
CA ARG A 21 -6.09 12.36 3.44
C ARG A 21 -5.78 11.98 2.01
N LEU A 22 -6.17 10.79 1.59
CA LEU A 22 -5.87 10.27 0.26
C LEU A 22 -6.89 10.69 -0.79
N ALA A 23 -8.12 11.00 -0.38
CA ALA A 23 -9.17 11.33 -1.33
C ALA A 23 -8.80 12.45 -2.31
N PRO A 24 -8.21 13.58 -1.86
CA PRO A 24 -7.81 14.63 -2.80
C PRO A 24 -6.75 14.20 -3.80
N LEU A 25 -6.04 13.12 -3.52
CA LEU A 25 -4.94 12.65 -4.35
C LEU A 25 -5.36 11.59 -5.36
N LEU A 26 -6.62 11.18 -5.34
CA LEU A 26 -7.11 10.15 -6.26
C LEU A 26 -6.91 10.53 -7.71
N ALA A 27 -7.08 11.81 -8.05
CA ALA A 27 -6.95 12.29 -9.42
C ALA A 27 -5.69 13.11 -9.66
N ALA A 28 -4.77 13.14 -8.69
CA ALA A 28 -3.52 13.89 -8.85
C ALA A 28 -2.69 13.29 -9.97
N ALA A 29 -2.35 14.09 -10.97
CA ALA A 29 -1.69 13.61 -12.18
C ALA A 29 -0.24 13.20 -11.96
N ASP A 30 0.43 13.83 -11.00
CA ASP A 30 1.84 13.52 -10.74
C ASP A 30 1.99 12.15 -10.10
N PRO A 31 3.12 11.47 -10.35
CA PRO A 31 3.43 10.24 -9.63
C PRO A 31 3.40 10.49 -8.12
N LEU A 32 2.86 9.53 -7.39
CA LEU A 32 2.68 9.64 -5.95
C LEU A 32 3.44 8.53 -5.24
N THR A 33 4.15 8.90 -4.18
CA THR A 33 4.85 7.95 -3.33
C THR A 33 4.19 7.92 -1.95
N LEU A 34 3.86 6.72 -1.49
CA LEU A 34 3.34 6.50 -0.15
C LEU A 34 4.46 5.95 0.70
N ASP A 35 4.85 6.71 1.73
CA ASP A 35 5.96 6.33 2.59
C ASP A 35 5.44 5.46 3.74
N ALA A 36 5.76 4.17 3.69
CA ALA A 36 5.37 3.20 4.70
C ALA A 36 6.53 2.83 5.62
N SER A 37 7.59 3.64 5.63
CA SER A 37 8.80 3.32 6.40
C SER A 37 8.61 3.37 7.91
N ARG A 38 7.54 3.97 8.39
CA ARG A 38 7.28 4.12 9.82
C ARG A 38 6.11 3.30 10.31
N VAL A 39 5.44 2.55 9.45
CA VAL A 39 4.24 1.81 9.83
C VAL A 39 4.58 0.70 10.81
N GLY A 40 4.18 0.88 12.06
CA GLY A 40 4.38 -0.13 13.11
C GLY A 40 3.12 -0.88 13.48
N ARG A 41 1.97 -0.39 13.02
CA ARG A 41 0.68 -1.00 13.29
C ARG A 41 -0.25 -0.71 12.12
N ILE A 42 -0.93 -1.75 11.62
CA ILE A 42 -1.88 -1.56 10.54
C ILE A 42 -3.06 -2.52 10.72
N HIS A 43 -4.27 -1.97 10.63
CA HIS A 43 -5.50 -2.73 10.68
C HIS A 43 -5.96 -3.05 9.25
N THR A 44 -6.72 -4.14 9.11
CA THR A 44 -7.26 -4.56 7.81
C THR A 44 -8.03 -3.45 7.12
N ALA A 45 -8.80 -2.65 7.89
CA ALA A 45 -9.56 -1.55 7.31
C ALA A 45 -8.65 -0.52 6.62
N ALA A 46 -7.53 -0.19 7.24
CA ALA A 46 -6.57 0.74 6.62
C ALA A 46 -5.94 0.12 5.38
N MET A 47 -5.63 -1.17 5.42
CA MET A 47 -5.07 -1.87 4.27
C MET A 47 -6.06 -1.85 3.10
N GLN A 48 -7.36 -2.02 3.37
CA GLN A 48 -8.38 -1.95 2.33
C GLN A 48 -8.47 -0.56 1.72
N VAL A 49 -8.33 0.48 2.54
CA VAL A 49 -8.31 1.86 2.03
C VAL A 49 -7.14 2.05 1.07
N LEU A 50 -5.96 1.57 1.44
CA LEU A 50 -4.78 1.68 0.60
C LEU A 50 -4.95 0.91 -0.71
N CYS A 51 -5.50 -0.29 -0.66
CA CYS A 51 -5.75 -1.08 -1.87
C CYS A 51 -6.71 -0.36 -2.82
N ALA A 52 -7.81 0.13 -2.29
CA ALA A 52 -8.80 0.85 -3.10
C ALA A 52 -8.19 2.10 -3.74
N PHE A 53 -7.39 2.82 -2.97
CA PHE A 53 -6.72 4.02 -3.45
C PHE A 53 -5.75 3.70 -4.60
N VAL A 54 -4.88 2.73 -4.40
CA VAL A 54 -3.87 2.37 -5.40
C VAL A 54 -4.55 1.87 -6.67
N GLN A 55 -5.58 1.04 -6.54
CA GLN A 55 -6.28 0.49 -7.70
C GLN A 55 -7.06 1.55 -8.45
N ALA A 56 -7.67 2.49 -7.75
CA ALA A 56 -8.39 3.59 -8.39
C ALA A 56 -7.43 4.45 -9.23
N ARG A 57 -6.27 4.77 -8.67
CA ARG A 57 -5.28 5.53 -9.42
C ARG A 57 -4.74 4.75 -10.61
N ARG A 58 -4.49 3.46 -10.42
CA ARG A 58 -4.02 2.60 -11.53
C ARG A 58 -5.05 2.54 -12.65
N GLY A 59 -6.33 2.42 -12.31
CA GLY A 59 -7.40 2.43 -13.30
C GLY A 59 -7.50 3.72 -14.08
N ALA A 60 -7.05 4.82 -13.48
CA ALA A 60 -7.00 6.13 -14.13
C ALA A 60 -5.69 6.38 -14.86
N GLY A 61 -4.78 5.39 -14.90
CA GLY A 61 -3.49 5.54 -15.56
C GLY A 61 -2.47 6.32 -14.72
N LEU A 62 -2.71 6.48 -13.43
CA LEU A 62 -1.84 7.25 -12.55
C LEU A 62 -0.92 6.32 -11.76
N GLN A 63 0.32 6.75 -11.57
CA GLN A 63 1.34 5.94 -10.91
C GLN A 63 1.35 6.18 -9.40
N THR A 64 1.40 5.10 -8.64
CA THR A 64 1.50 5.13 -7.18
C THR A 64 2.54 4.10 -6.76
N GLU A 65 3.46 4.52 -5.88
CA GLU A 65 4.53 3.65 -5.39
C GLU A 65 4.58 3.70 -3.87
N PHE A 66 5.11 2.65 -3.27
CA PHE A 66 5.43 2.63 -1.85
C PHE A 66 6.92 2.73 -1.68
N SER A 67 7.35 3.46 -0.65
CA SER A 67 8.76 3.54 -0.30
C SER A 67 8.95 3.14 1.15
N GLY A 68 10.06 2.44 1.43
CA GLY A 68 10.48 2.17 2.80
C GLY A 68 9.50 1.35 3.63
N SER A 69 8.87 0.33 3.06
CA SER A 69 7.90 -0.48 3.80
C SER A 69 8.55 -1.22 4.98
N THR A 70 7.89 -1.19 6.14
CA THR A 70 8.31 -1.98 7.30
C THR A 70 7.91 -3.44 7.12
N ALA A 71 8.52 -4.32 7.92
CA ALA A 71 8.11 -5.73 7.95
C ALA A 71 6.65 -5.86 8.37
N THR A 72 6.20 -5.05 9.32
CA THR A 72 4.80 -5.04 9.75
C THR A 72 3.87 -4.79 8.57
N PHE A 73 4.20 -3.80 7.74
CA PHE A 73 3.37 -3.44 6.59
C PHE A 73 3.40 -4.54 5.53
N THR A 74 4.58 -5.02 5.17
CA THR A 74 4.71 -6.04 4.12
C THR A 74 4.11 -7.37 4.56
N ASP A 75 4.25 -7.74 5.82
CA ASP A 75 3.65 -8.96 6.34
C ASP A 75 2.13 -8.87 6.34
N ALA A 76 1.57 -7.74 6.71
CA ALA A 76 0.13 -7.54 6.68
C ALA A 76 -0.40 -7.66 5.25
N ALA A 77 0.28 -7.03 4.30
CA ALA A 77 -0.11 -7.11 2.89
C ALA A 77 -0.08 -8.55 2.39
N ARG A 78 0.95 -9.29 2.77
CA ARG A 78 1.09 -10.69 2.35
C ARG A 78 0.00 -11.56 2.96
N LEU A 79 -0.27 -11.40 4.24
CA LEU A 79 -1.29 -12.19 4.93
C LEU A 79 -2.68 -11.95 4.37
N LEU A 80 -2.95 -10.72 3.93
CA LEU A 80 -4.23 -10.37 3.32
C LEU A 80 -4.27 -10.66 1.82
N GLY A 81 -3.15 -11.09 1.23
CA GLY A 81 -3.08 -11.41 -0.19
C GLY A 81 -3.16 -10.21 -1.10
N VAL A 82 -2.73 -9.04 -0.64
CA VAL A 82 -2.86 -7.80 -1.41
C VAL A 82 -1.52 -7.22 -1.87
N THR A 83 -0.44 -7.98 -1.77
CA THR A 83 0.88 -7.50 -2.16
C THR A 83 0.89 -7.01 -3.60
N GLN A 84 0.33 -7.78 -4.53
CA GLN A 84 0.28 -7.38 -5.93
C GLN A 84 -0.66 -6.21 -6.16
N ALA A 85 -1.80 -6.21 -5.49
CA ALA A 85 -2.77 -5.13 -5.62
C ALA A 85 -2.18 -3.78 -5.23
N LEU A 86 -1.29 -3.78 -4.24
CA LEU A 86 -0.60 -2.58 -3.79
C LEU A 86 0.62 -2.24 -4.65
N GLY A 87 1.05 -3.15 -5.51
CA GLY A 87 2.25 -2.94 -6.31
C GLY A 87 3.54 -3.12 -5.52
N LEU A 88 3.49 -3.85 -4.41
CA LEU A 88 4.68 -4.11 -3.62
C LEU A 88 5.54 -5.18 -4.28
N ALA A 89 6.86 -5.08 -4.08
CA ALA A 89 7.77 -6.08 -4.60
C ALA A 89 7.55 -7.40 -3.90
N VAL A 90 7.47 -8.47 -4.68
CA VAL A 90 7.36 -9.82 -4.14
C VAL A 90 8.78 -10.39 -4.02
N PRO A 91 9.14 -10.97 -2.87
CA PRO A 91 10.46 -11.58 -2.72
C PRO A 91 10.70 -12.63 -3.80
N HIS A 92 11.89 -12.61 -4.38
CA HIS A 92 12.24 -13.55 -5.44
C HIS A 92 12.10 -15.00 -5.01
N ASP A 93 12.46 -15.28 -3.78
CA ASP A 93 12.40 -16.65 -3.28
C ASP A 93 10.99 -17.19 -3.31
N ASN A 94 10.03 -16.36 -2.91
CA ASN A 94 8.62 -16.77 -2.95
C ASN A 94 8.16 -16.99 -4.37
N LEU A 95 8.57 -16.12 -5.27
CA LEU A 95 8.20 -16.22 -6.66
C LEU A 95 8.73 -17.50 -7.27
N LYS A 96 9.98 -17.81 -7.02
CA LYS A 96 10.59 -19.04 -7.52
C LYS A 96 9.92 -20.27 -6.94
N SER A 97 9.59 -20.22 -5.67
CA SER A 97 8.90 -21.33 -5.02
C SER A 97 7.57 -21.62 -5.66
N VAL A 98 6.83 -20.58 -5.99
CA VAL A 98 5.54 -20.71 -6.66
C VAL A 98 5.72 -21.33 -8.03
N GLU A 99 6.70 -20.88 -8.79
CA GLU A 99 6.96 -21.43 -10.11
C GLU A 99 7.35 -22.89 -10.02
N ASN A 100 8.17 -23.24 -9.06
CA ASN A 100 8.62 -24.62 -8.90
C ASN A 100 7.49 -25.54 -8.47
N ALA A 101 6.53 -25.01 -7.75
CA ALA A 101 5.38 -25.78 -7.31
C ALA A 101 4.41 -26.03 -8.47
N ALA A 102 4.47 -25.20 -9.45
CA ALA A 102 3.60 -25.34 -10.61
C ALA A 102 4.14 -26.39 -11.56
#